data_20988e5df20c2943fed87e1333f031a5
#
_entry.id   20988e5df20c2943fed87e1333f031a5
#
_cell.length_a   1.000
_cell.length_b   1.000
_cell.length_c   1.000
_cell.angle_alpha   90.00
_cell.angle_beta   90.00
_cell.angle_gamma   90.00
#
_symmetry.space_group_name_H-M   'P 1'
#
loop_
_entity.id
_entity.type
_entity.pdbx_description
1 polymer ?
#
loop_
_entity_poly.entity_id
_entity_poly.type
_entity_poly.pdbx_seq_one_letter_code
_entity_poly.pdbx_strand_id
1 'polypeptide(L)'
;IERERGITILAKNTSVKYNGVKINIIDTPGHADFGGEVERVLKMVDGVLLLVDAAEGPMPQTRFVLSKALELGHKIIIVVNKIDRPDARLDEIGDEVLELLLDLDASDEQLESPILFCSGRAGTCSLSQYEAGTDLKPLFDTILDYIPAPEGDENGPMQMLISSIDYNDYVGRTGIGRVERGVIKVNQPVIVGDYHETKKPYNSKIVTISQIEGLGKANVDEAKVGDIVWISGIENITIGDTLCAADNYEPLPFVKISEPTVEMTFSVNDSPFAGREGKFVTSRQLRERLFKEVLRDVSLRVSETESTDAFRVCGRGEMHLSILIENMRREGYELGVSTPKVLMKEIDGVLCEPMERLVIDVPEDCTGPVMEKMGTRKGELQSMHPQGSRMRLEFIIPARGLFGYKSEFLTDTRGEGVMSSIFENYQPYKGDIPRRNTGSLISFETGEAVTYGLYNAQERGSLFIGAGTPVYEGMVVG
;
A
#
# COMPACT_ATOMS: atom_id res chain seq x y z
N ILE A 1 -9.15 -3.22 10.02
CA ILE A 1 -9.03 -3.67 8.62
C ILE A 1 -7.73 -4.43 8.43
N GLU A 2 -6.55 -3.88 8.74
CA GLU A 2 -5.25 -4.54 8.57
C GLU A 2 -5.20 -5.93 9.23
N ARG A 3 -5.65 -6.03 10.50
CA ARG A 3 -5.69 -7.31 11.23
C ARG A 3 -6.63 -8.34 10.59
N GLU A 4 -7.74 -7.90 10.01
CA GLU A 4 -8.72 -8.76 9.35
C GLU A 4 -8.24 -9.23 7.98
N ARG A 5 -7.52 -8.36 7.26
CA ARG A 5 -6.98 -8.65 5.92
C ARG A 5 -5.59 -9.26 5.97
N GLY A 6 -4.92 -9.23 7.13
CA GLY A 6 -3.56 -9.74 7.30
C GLY A 6 -2.49 -8.95 6.54
N ILE A 7 -2.74 -7.67 6.24
CA ILE A 7 -1.82 -6.81 5.48
C ILE A 7 -1.61 -5.47 6.18
N THR A 8 -0.43 -4.90 6.07
CA THR A 8 -0.16 -3.51 6.43
C THR A 8 -0.67 -2.58 5.33
N ILE A 9 -1.45 -1.57 5.69
CA ILE A 9 -2.04 -0.60 4.75
C ILE A 9 -1.27 0.71 4.78
N LEU A 10 -0.96 1.20 5.97
CA LEU A 10 -0.22 2.45 6.19
C LEU A 10 1.09 2.15 6.88
N ALA A 11 2.15 2.85 6.46
CA ALA A 11 3.44 2.80 7.15
C ALA A 11 3.29 3.26 8.61
N LYS A 12 3.94 2.53 9.51
CA LYS A 12 3.92 2.81 10.95
C LYS A 12 5.33 2.97 11.47
N ASN A 13 5.52 4.02 12.25
CA ASN A 13 6.80 4.31 12.86
C ASN A 13 6.79 3.91 14.33
N THR A 14 7.84 3.25 14.76
CA THR A 14 8.14 2.96 16.16
C THR A 14 9.62 3.14 16.42
N SER A 15 10.04 3.17 17.67
CA SER A 15 11.44 3.21 18.02
C SER A 15 11.76 2.33 19.22
N VAL A 16 12.98 1.79 19.24
CA VAL A 16 13.50 0.97 20.34
C VAL A 16 14.85 1.56 20.75
N LYS A 17 15.14 1.59 22.05
CA LYS A 17 16.48 1.90 22.57
C LYS A 17 17.18 0.60 22.92
N TYR A 18 18.32 0.33 22.28
CA TYR A 18 19.12 -0.86 22.50
C TYR A 18 20.61 -0.48 22.59
N ASN A 19 21.29 -0.90 23.66
CA ASN A 19 22.71 -0.58 23.93
C ASN A 19 23.04 0.93 23.80
N GLY A 20 22.12 1.81 24.21
CA GLY A 20 22.30 3.26 24.14
C GLY A 20 22.03 3.88 22.75
N VAL A 21 21.75 3.07 21.73
CA VAL A 21 21.40 3.52 20.38
C VAL A 21 19.88 3.51 20.22
N LYS A 22 19.33 4.56 19.60
CA LYS A 22 17.93 4.62 19.19
C LYS A 22 17.81 4.02 17.79
N ILE A 23 17.02 2.97 17.68
CA ILE A 23 16.68 2.32 16.40
C ILE A 23 15.27 2.76 16.02
N ASN A 24 15.13 3.50 14.93
CA ASN A 24 13.83 3.83 14.36
C ASN A 24 13.41 2.70 13.43
N ILE A 25 12.19 2.20 13.59
CA ILE A 25 11.64 1.09 12.82
C ILE A 25 10.42 1.60 12.08
N ILE A 26 10.39 1.42 10.76
CA ILE A 26 9.24 1.76 9.92
C ILE A 26 8.66 0.46 9.35
N ASP A 27 7.45 0.12 9.76
CA ASP A 27 6.67 -0.97 9.17
C ASP A 27 6.08 -0.50 7.84
N THR A 28 6.40 -1.19 6.75
CA THR A 28 6.02 -0.82 5.39
C THR A 28 4.88 -1.69 4.85
N PRO A 29 3.92 -1.11 4.10
CA PRO A 29 2.97 -1.93 3.36
C PRO A 29 3.69 -2.81 2.33
N GLY A 30 3.27 -4.08 2.24
CA GLY A 30 3.81 -5.02 1.25
C GLY A 30 3.06 -5.03 -0.08
N HIS A 31 1.85 -4.45 -0.15
CA HIS A 31 1.01 -4.52 -1.34
C HIS A 31 1.40 -3.47 -2.39
N ALA A 32 1.38 -3.87 -3.66
CA ALA A 32 1.82 -3.02 -4.78
C ALA A 32 1.00 -1.73 -4.95
N ASP A 33 -0.29 -1.70 -4.58
CA ASP A 33 -1.12 -0.49 -4.58
C ASP A 33 -0.54 0.63 -3.71
N PHE A 34 0.34 0.29 -2.77
CA PHE A 34 1.05 1.21 -1.88
C PHE A 34 2.51 1.44 -2.27
N GLY A 35 2.92 1.02 -3.48
CA GLY A 35 4.31 1.07 -3.95
C GLY A 35 4.98 2.44 -3.81
N GLY A 36 4.25 3.52 -4.10
CA GLY A 36 4.78 4.87 -3.90
C GLY A 36 5.01 5.25 -2.42
N GLU A 37 4.33 4.60 -1.47
CA GLU A 37 4.60 4.74 -0.04
C GLU A 37 5.86 3.98 0.35
N VAL A 38 6.03 2.77 -0.17
CA VAL A 38 7.23 1.95 0.02
C VAL A 38 8.48 2.70 -0.42
N GLU A 39 8.49 3.27 -1.64
CA GLU A 39 9.65 4.03 -2.14
C GLU A 39 10.00 5.24 -1.26
N ARG A 40 9.00 5.95 -0.74
CA ARG A 40 9.23 7.08 0.16
C ARG A 40 9.77 6.66 1.52
N VAL A 41 9.24 5.55 2.06
CA VAL A 41 9.72 4.97 3.32
C VAL A 41 11.16 4.51 3.18
N LEU A 42 11.49 3.79 2.11
CA LEU A 42 12.86 3.31 1.86
C LEU A 42 13.88 4.45 1.80
N LYS A 43 13.50 5.65 1.36
CA LYS A 43 14.40 6.82 1.40
C LYS A 43 14.64 7.40 2.79
N MET A 44 13.85 7.02 3.81
CA MET A 44 14.01 7.48 5.18
C MET A 44 14.86 6.55 6.05
N VAL A 45 15.28 5.40 5.53
CA VAL A 45 15.95 4.35 6.30
C VAL A 45 17.38 4.11 5.81
N ASP A 46 18.21 3.53 6.65
CA ASP A 46 19.62 3.22 6.37
C ASP A 46 19.82 1.72 6.06
N GLY A 47 18.81 0.90 6.31
CA GLY A 47 18.82 -0.53 6.02
C GLY A 47 17.44 -1.14 6.07
N VAL A 48 17.32 -2.38 5.63
CA VAL A 48 16.05 -3.10 5.45
C VAL A 48 16.12 -4.45 6.16
N LEU A 49 15.09 -4.77 6.93
CA LEU A 49 14.82 -6.13 7.40
C LEU A 49 13.84 -6.79 6.41
N LEU A 50 14.32 -7.73 5.62
CA LEU A 50 13.50 -8.51 4.70
C LEU A 50 12.87 -9.69 5.43
N LEU A 51 11.58 -9.60 5.74
CA LEU A 51 10.84 -10.68 6.40
C LEU A 51 10.36 -11.71 5.38
N VAL A 52 10.77 -12.96 5.55
CA VAL A 52 10.35 -14.10 4.72
C VAL A 52 9.66 -15.13 5.60
N ASP A 53 8.50 -15.62 5.18
CA ASP A 53 7.80 -16.71 5.87
C ASP A 53 8.53 -18.03 5.67
N ALA A 54 8.83 -18.74 6.76
CA ALA A 54 9.59 -20.00 6.71
C ALA A 54 8.88 -21.16 5.97
N ALA A 55 7.56 -21.06 5.76
CA ALA A 55 6.80 -22.07 5.03
C ALA A 55 6.50 -21.66 3.59
N GLU A 56 6.16 -20.36 3.38
CA GLU A 56 5.73 -19.85 2.08
C GLU A 56 6.88 -19.37 1.20
N GLY A 57 8.02 -18.99 1.82
CA GLY A 57 9.15 -18.44 1.09
C GLY A 57 8.94 -16.98 0.63
N PRO A 58 9.82 -16.47 -0.26
CA PRO A 58 9.69 -15.12 -0.79
C PRO A 58 8.50 -15.01 -1.74
N MET A 59 7.54 -14.16 -1.38
CA MET A 59 6.31 -13.91 -2.14
C MET A 59 6.54 -12.84 -3.24
N PRO A 60 5.66 -12.76 -4.28
CA PRO A 60 5.80 -11.76 -5.34
C PRO A 60 5.89 -10.30 -4.83
N GLN A 61 5.21 -10.02 -3.73
CA GLN A 61 5.26 -8.71 -3.07
C GLN A 61 6.65 -8.42 -2.47
N THR A 62 7.30 -9.46 -1.94
CA THR A 62 8.69 -9.39 -1.43
C THR A 62 9.64 -8.96 -2.54
N ARG A 63 9.47 -9.50 -3.76
CA ARG A 63 10.27 -9.17 -4.94
C ARG A 63 10.23 -7.67 -5.26
N PHE A 64 9.04 -7.06 -5.25
CA PHE A 64 8.89 -5.64 -5.53
C PHE A 64 9.62 -4.75 -4.51
N VAL A 65 9.38 -4.98 -3.22
CA VAL A 65 10.01 -4.18 -2.14
C VAL A 65 11.52 -4.37 -2.14
N LEU A 66 11.98 -5.61 -2.33
CA LEU A 66 13.39 -5.96 -2.39
C LEU A 66 14.09 -5.29 -3.57
N SER A 67 13.51 -5.33 -4.79
CA SER A 67 14.06 -4.63 -5.96
C SER A 67 14.29 -3.15 -5.68
N LYS A 68 13.32 -2.47 -5.03
CA LYS A 68 13.47 -1.05 -4.67
C LYS A 68 14.54 -0.81 -3.61
N ALA A 69 14.68 -1.69 -2.64
CA ALA A 69 15.72 -1.60 -1.64
C ALA A 69 17.13 -1.79 -2.24
N LEU A 70 17.28 -2.75 -3.17
CA LEU A 70 18.52 -3.01 -3.91
C LEU A 70 18.91 -1.82 -4.80
N GLU A 71 17.96 -1.26 -5.56
CA GLU A 71 18.17 -0.07 -6.42
C GLU A 71 18.67 1.15 -5.61
N LEU A 72 18.24 1.30 -4.36
CA LEU A 72 18.68 2.36 -3.44
C LEU A 72 20.01 2.04 -2.74
N GLY A 73 20.58 0.85 -2.94
CA GLY A 73 21.84 0.43 -2.33
C GLY A 73 21.76 0.13 -0.83
N HIS A 74 20.56 -0.14 -0.31
CA HIS A 74 20.40 -0.44 1.11
C HIS A 74 21.07 -1.74 1.51
N LYS A 75 21.61 -1.77 2.75
CA LYS A 75 21.98 -2.97 3.45
C LYS A 75 20.74 -3.76 3.83
N ILE A 76 20.76 -5.07 3.60
CA ILE A 76 19.62 -5.95 3.82
C ILE A 76 19.98 -7.00 4.85
N ILE A 77 19.11 -7.18 5.85
CA ILE A 77 19.16 -8.31 6.77
C ILE A 77 17.96 -9.20 6.45
N ILE A 78 18.22 -10.45 6.13
CA ILE A 78 17.18 -11.43 5.83
C ILE A 78 16.70 -12.05 7.14
N VAL A 79 15.39 -11.99 7.39
CA VAL A 79 14.77 -12.55 8.61
C VAL A 79 13.77 -13.61 8.20
N VAL A 80 14.15 -14.87 8.29
CA VAL A 80 13.25 -16.01 8.11
C VAL A 80 12.38 -16.12 9.36
N ASN A 81 11.11 -15.74 9.23
CA ASN A 81 10.17 -15.66 10.33
C ASN A 81 9.19 -16.82 10.33
N LYS A 82 8.50 -17.02 11.46
CA LYS A 82 7.54 -18.12 11.68
C LYS A 82 8.18 -19.51 11.64
N ILE A 83 9.43 -19.62 12.11
CA ILE A 83 10.14 -20.91 12.20
C ILE A 83 9.46 -21.92 13.15
N ASP A 84 8.51 -21.46 13.96
CA ASP A 84 7.66 -22.24 14.84
C ASP A 84 6.51 -22.97 14.12
N ARG A 85 6.33 -22.72 12.83
CA ARG A 85 5.32 -23.45 12.02
C ARG A 85 5.77 -24.90 11.77
N PRO A 86 4.84 -25.87 11.81
CA PRO A 86 5.16 -27.29 11.58
C PRO A 86 5.54 -27.60 10.13
N ASP A 87 5.17 -26.71 9.19
CA ASP A 87 5.42 -26.79 7.75
C ASP A 87 6.60 -25.90 7.30
N ALA A 88 7.42 -25.40 8.24
CA ALA A 88 8.59 -24.57 7.92
C ALA A 88 9.64 -25.37 7.12
N ARG A 89 10.19 -24.75 6.05
CA ARG A 89 11.16 -25.34 5.09
C ARG A 89 12.55 -24.70 5.25
N LEU A 90 13.11 -24.76 6.45
CA LEU A 90 14.31 -23.98 6.82
C LEU A 90 15.52 -24.26 5.93
N ASP A 91 15.67 -25.50 5.41
CA ASP A 91 16.79 -25.90 4.55
C ASP A 91 16.69 -25.33 3.12
N GLU A 92 15.49 -24.98 2.66
CA GLU A 92 15.23 -24.51 1.30
C GLU A 92 15.13 -22.99 1.20
N ILE A 93 14.61 -22.33 2.23
CA ILE A 93 14.29 -20.89 2.22
C ILE A 93 15.54 -20.02 1.97
N GLY A 94 16.70 -20.42 2.50
CA GLY A 94 17.96 -19.70 2.28
C GLY A 94 18.32 -19.65 0.79
N ASP A 95 18.20 -20.77 0.11
CA ASP A 95 18.49 -20.88 -1.32
C ASP A 95 17.46 -20.11 -2.16
N GLU A 96 16.16 -20.20 -1.82
CA GLU A 96 15.10 -19.44 -2.49
C GLU A 96 15.29 -17.91 -2.41
N VAL A 97 15.76 -17.41 -1.24
CA VAL A 97 16.07 -15.98 -1.06
C VAL A 97 17.30 -15.59 -1.84
N LEU A 98 18.34 -16.43 -1.86
CA LEU A 98 19.55 -16.19 -2.64
C LEU A 98 19.24 -16.16 -4.16
N GLU A 99 18.42 -17.09 -4.66
CA GLU A 99 17.95 -17.08 -6.03
C GLU A 99 17.20 -15.78 -6.36
N LEU A 100 16.33 -15.31 -5.44
CA LEU A 100 15.62 -14.05 -5.60
C LEU A 100 16.57 -12.84 -5.67
N LEU A 101 17.61 -12.81 -4.85
CA LEU A 101 18.64 -11.76 -4.89
C LEU A 101 19.41 -11.78 -6.21
N LEU A 102 19.80 -12.96 -6.69
CA LEU A 102 20.46 -13.13 -7.99
C LEU A 102 19.57 -12.68 -9.15
N ASP A 103 18.30 -13.06 -9.14
CA ASP A 103 17.30 -12.66 -10.13
C ASP A 103 17.08 -11.14 -10.21
N LEU A 104 17.38 -10.43 -9.12
CA LEU A 104 17.23 -8.98 -8.98
C LEU A 104 18.57 -8.23 -9.19
N ASP A 105 19.59 -8.91 -9.73
CA ASP A 105 20.93 -8.34 -9.98
C ASP A 105 21.57 -7.71 -8.73
N ALA A 106 21.38 -8.33 -7.56
CA ALA A 106 21.99 -7.89 -6.32
C ALA A 106 23.53 -7.89 -6.42
N SER A 107 24.16 -6.90 -5.79
CA SER A 107 25.61 -6.81 -5.72
C SER A 107 26.21 -7.92 -4.85
N ASP A 108 27.52 -8.22 -5.00
CA ASP A 108 28.22 -9.21 -4.19
C ASP A 108 28.05 -8.94 -2.68
N GLU A 109 28.10 -7.68 -2.26
CA GLU A 109 27.89 -7.27 -0.86
C GLU A 109 26.45 -7.56 -0.40
N GLN A 110 25.45 -7.40 -1.27
CA GLN A 110 24.05 -7.69 -0.95
C GLN A 110 23.76 -9.19 -0.93
N LEU A 111 24.50 -9.99 -1.72
CA LEU A 111 24.42 -11.46 -1.67
C LEU A 111 24.99 -12.05 -0.37
N GLU A 112 25.92 -11.34 0.28
CA GLU A 112 26.49 -11.71 1.59
C GLU A 112 25.64 -11.21 2.79
N SER A 113 24.39 -10.81 2.55
CA SER A 113 23.46 -10.32 3.58
C SER A 113 23.25 -11.34 4.70
N PRO A 114 23.32 -10.95 5.98
CA PRO A 114 23.10 -11.86 7.09
C PRO A 114 21.69 -12.44 7.09
N ILE A 115 21.58 -13.74 7.40
CA ILE A 115 20.29 -14.46 7.52
C ILE A 115 20.05 -14.79 8.98
N LEU A 116 18.88 -14.45 9.48
CA LEU A 116 18.41 -14.71 10.83
C LEU A 116 17.14 -15.56 10.81
N PHE A 117 17.00 -16.42 11.82
CA PHE A 117 15.87 -17.32 11.98
C PHE A 117 15.07 -16.92 13.22
N CYS A 118 13.84 -16.46 13.02
CA CYS A 118 13.05 -15.82 14.07
C CYS A 118 11.65 -16.42 14.20
N SER A 119 11.11 -16.36 15.40
CA SER A 119 9.68 -16.48 15.67
C SER A 119 9.17 -15.18 16.28
N GLY A 120 8.53 -14.34 15.46
CA GLY A 120 7.94 -13.10 15.95
C GLY A 120 6.84 -13.32 16.99
N ARG A 121 6.18 -14.49 16.94
CA ARG A 121 5.16 -14.89 17.93
C ARG A 121 5.78 -15.21 19.30
N ALA A 122 6.90 -15.91 19.30
CA ALA A 122 7.61 -16.28 20.53
C ALA A 122 8.55 -15.18 21.02
N GLY A 123 8.89 -14.18 20.17
CA GLY A 123 9.86 -13.14 20.48
C GLY A 123 11.29 -13.67 20.53
N THR A 124 11.64 -14.64 19.69
CA THR A 124 12.94 -15.29 19.65
C THR A 124 13.61 -15.17 18.29
N CYS A 125 14.95 -15.14 18.29
CA CYS A 125 15.77 -15.07 17.09
C CYS A 125 17.08 -15.84 17.29
N SER A 126 17.60 -16.47 16.23
CA SER A 126 18.88 -17.19 16.19
C SER A 126 19.63 -16.86 14.91
N LEU A 127 20.95 -16.98 14.94
CA LEU A 127 21.85 -16.92 13.78
C LEU A 127 21.93 -18.27 13.03
N SER A 128 21.40 -19.34 13.64
CA SER A 128 21.44 -20.69 13.08
C SER A 128 20.03 -21.25 12.96
N GLN A 129 19.73 -21.90 11.83
CA GLN A 129 18.48 -22.61 11.63
C GLN A 129 18.27 -23.83 12.54
N TYR A 130 19.38 -24.35 13.10
CA TYR A 130 19.37 -25.55 13.93
C TYR A 130 19.30 -25.25 15.43
N GLU A 131 19.36 -23.96 15.83
CA GLU A 131 19.33 -23.54 17.21
C GLU A 131 18.07 -22.74 17.53
N ALA A 132 17.38 -23.13 18.58
CA ALA A 132 16.25 -22.35 19.07
C ALA A 132 16.76 -21.06 19.73
N GLY A 133 16.28 -19.91 19.24
CA GLY A 133 16.55 -18.61 19.87
C GLY A 133 15.84 -18.48 21.22
N THR A 134 16.41 -17.67 22.10
CA THR A 134 15.84 -17.39 23.44
C THR A 134 15.21 -16.01 23.55
N ASP A 135 15.71 -15.04 22.80
CA ASP A 135 15.26 -13.65 22.79
C ASP A 135 15.56 -12.99 21.41
N LEU A 136 15.30 -11.69 21.29
CA LEU A 136 15.56 -10.92 20.05
C LEU A 136 16.94 -10.22 20.03
N LYS A 137 17.81 -10.46 21.02
CA LYS A 137 19.14 -9.85 21.04
C LYS A 137 19.95 -10.11 19.78
N PRO A 138 20.00 -11.34 19.22
CA PRO A 138 20.75 -11.59 18.00
C PRO A 138 20.32 -10.70 16.83
N LEU A 139 19.01 -10.38 16.72
CA LEU A 139 18.50 -9.47 15.71
C LEU A 139 19.00 -8.03 15.94
N PHE A 140 18.90 -7.52 17.17
CA PHE A 140 19.34 -6.16 17.47
C PHE A 140 20.85 -5.99 17.39
N ASP A 141 21.63 -6.99 17.80
CA ASP A 141 23.08 -6.99 17.65
C ASP A 141 23.48 -6.96 16.17
N THR A 142 22.83 -7.80 15.32
CA THR A 142 23.07 -7.79 13.86
C THR A 142 22.69 -6.45 13.23
N ILE A 143 21.59 -5.80 13.65
CA ILE A 143 21.23 -4.49 13.18
C ILE A 143 22.31 -3.46 13.48
N LEU A 144 22.84 -3.43 14.72
CA LEU A 144 23.88 -2.48 15.12
C LEU A 144 25.23 -2.73 14.44
N ASP A 145 25.54 -3.98 14.15
CA ASP A 145 26.82 -4.35 13.55
C ASP A 145 26.82 -4.18 12.02
N TYR A 146 25.66 -4.40 11.37
CA TYR A 146 25.59 -4.47 9.91
C TYR A 146 25.00 -3.22 9.25
N ILE A 147 23.99 -2.59 9.85
CA ILE A 147 23.37 -1.39 9.28
C ILE A 147 24.13 -0.14 9.75
N PRO A 148 24.60 0.71 8.81
CA PRO A 148 25.34 1.91 9.17
C PRO A 148 24.45 2.91 9.92
N ALA A 149 25.08 3.74 10.73
CA ALA A 149 24.41 4.90 11.31
C ALA A 149 24.08 5.92 10.20
N PRO A 150 23.03 6.76 10.39
CA PRO A 150 22.71 7.81 9.44
C PRO A 150 23.91 8.72 9.14
N GLU A 151 24.18 8.93 7.87
CA GLU A 151 25.22 9.86 7.40
C GLU A 151 24.66 11.25 7.17
N GLY A 152 25.41 12.30 7.46
CA GLY A 152 25.05 13.67 7.19
C GLY A 152 25.87 14.69 8.00
N ASP A 153 25.89 15.94 7.55
CA ASP A 153 26.61 17.04 8.23
C ASP A 153 25.71 17.70 9.26
N GLU A 154 25.93 17.40 10.55
CA GLU A 154 25.20 18.01 11.67
C GLU A 154 25.41 19.53 11.77
N ASN A 155 26.51 20.06 11.25
CA ASN A 155 26.84 21.50 11.30
C ASN A 155 26.42 22.26 10.03
N GLY A 156 25.94 21.57 9.02
CA GLY A 156 25.49 22.16 7.77
C GLY A 156 24.15 22.89 7.90
N PRO A 157 23.76 23.66 6.86
CA PRO A 157 22.46 24.29 6.82
C PRO A 157 21.34 23.24 6.83
N MET A 158 20.33 23.47 7.66
CA MET A 158 19.22 22.54 7.91
C MET A 158 18.50 22.13 6.61
N GLN A 159 18.24 20.82 6.47
CA GLN A 159 17.55 20.26 5.34
C GLN A 159 16.76 19.02 5.77
N MET A 160 15.47 18.97 5.41
CA MET A 160 14.57 17.86 5.75
C MET A 160 13.60 17.60 4.59
N LEU A 161 13.53 16.35 4.12
CA LEU A 161 12.57 15.92 3.10
C LEU A 161 11.28 15.42 3.75
N ILE A 162 10.12 15.88 3.26
CA ILE A 162 8.82 15.39 3.69
C ILE A 162 8.43 14.16 2.88
N SER A 163 8.41 13.03 3.53
CA SER A 163 8.12 11.72 2.92
C SER A 163 6.69 11.23 3.17
N SER A 164 6.04 11.74 4.23
CA SER A 164 4.65 11.40 4.54
C SER A 164 3.94 12.60 5.18
N ILE A 165 2.61 12.54 5.20
CA ILE A 165 1.76 13.57 5.82
C ILE A 165 0.76 12.89 6.74
N ASP A 166 0.50 13.53 7.87
CA ASP A 166 -0.60 13.23 8.77
C ASP A 166 -1.47 14.47 8.92
N TYR A 167 -2.71 14.29 9.29
CA TYR A 167 -3.65 15.38 9.53
C TYR A 167 -4.37 15.19 10.86
N ASN A 168 -4.39 16.26 11.64
CA ASN A 168 -5.12 16.32 12.89
C ASN A 168 -5.95 17.62 12.94
N ASP A 169 -7.21 17.53 13.36
CA ASP A 169 -8.12 18.69 13.40
C ASP A 169 -7.65 19.83 14.32
N TYR A 170 -6.74 19.56 15.27
CA TYR A 170 -6.22 20.56 16.22
C TYR A 170 -4.97 21.27 15.73
N VAL A 171 -4.07 20.55 15.03
CA VAL A 171 -2.78 21.06 14.58
C VAL A 171 -2.69 21.23 13.06
N GLY A 172 -3.70 20.78 12.33
CA GLY A 172 -3.72 20.79 10.87
C GLY A 172 -2.82 19.72 10.26
N ARG A 173 -2.27 19.99 9.09
CA ARG A 173 -1.30 19.11 8.42
C ARG A 173 0.01 19.07 9.18
N THR A 174 0.54 17.86 9.30
CA THR A 174 1.82 17.55 9.94
C THR A 174 2.68 16.82 8.91
N GLY A 175 3.85 17.35 8.60
CA GLY A 175 4.84 16.72 7.74
C GLY A 175 5.67 15.71 8.53
N ILE A 176 5.95 14.57 7.93
CA ILE A 176 6.79 13.51 8.49
C ILE A 176 7.96 13.30 7.54
N GLY A 177 9.17 13.27 8.08
CA GLY A 177 10.36 13.04 7.28
C GLY A 177 11.60 12.86 8.13
N ARG A 178 12.71 12.64 7.45
CA ARG A 178 14.03 12.52 8.05
C ARG A 178 14.78 13.82 7.92
N VAL A 179 15.51 14.18 8.96
CA VAL A 179 16.49 15.29 8.91
C VAL A 179 17.73 14.78 8.19
N GLU A 180 18.00 15.33 7.00
CA GLU A 180 19.12 14.91 6.15
C GLU A 180 20.40 15.68 6.45
N ARG A 181 20.29 16.91 6.90
CA ARG A 181 21.42 17.79 7.22
C ARG A 181 21.06 18.79 8.30
N GLY A 182 22.04 19.14 9.13
CA GLY A 182 21.91 20.17 10.16
C GLY A 182 21.05 19.76 11.34
N VAL A 183 20.55 20.77 12.03
CA VAL A 183 19.66 20.64 13.20
C VAL A 183 18.39 21.42 12.95
N ILE A 184 17.25 20.80 13.18
CA ILE A 184 15.92 21.43 13.11
C ILE A 184 15.47 21.84 14.52
N LYS A 185 14.94 23.05 14.68
CA LYS A 185 14.51 23.60 15.97
C LYS A 185 13.10 24.14 15.94
N VAL A 186 12.43 24.07 17.08
CA VAL A 186 11.13 24.74 17.28
C VAL A 186 11.32 26.26 17.11
N ASN A 187 10.33 26.87 16.47
CA ASN A 187 10.34 28.29 16.10
C ASN A 187 11.36 28.70 15.03
N GLN A 188 12.05 27.77 14.39
CA GLN A 188 13.01 28.09 13.32
C GLN A 188 12.27 28.54 12.05
N PRO A 189 12.72 29.67 11.43
CA PRO A 189 12.25 30.05 10.11
C PRO A 189 12.85 29.13 9.05
N VAL A 190 12.02 28.74 8.08
CA VAL A 190 12.39 27.83 7.00
C VAL A 190 11.86 28.31 5.66
N ILE A 191 12.53 27.92 4.57
CA ILE A 191 12.01 27.99 3.20
C ILE A 191 11.51 26.60 2.82
N VAL A 192 10.30 26.55 2.30
CA VAL A 192 9.63 25.32 1.86
C VAL A 192 9.47 25.36 0.35
N GLY A 193 9.87 24.30 -0.31
CA GLY A 193 9.70 24.13 -1.75
C GLY A 193 9.96 22.68 -2.16
N ASP A 194 9.82 22.39 -3.43
CA ASP A 194 10.01 21.03 -3.96
C ASP A 194 11.04 21.02 -5.11
N TYR A 195 11.67 19.86 -5.30
CA TYR A 195 12.69 19.65 -6.32
C TYR A 195 12.18 19.85 -7.75
N HIS A 196 10.92 19.52 -8.02
CA HIS A 196 10.31 19.61 -9.34
C HIS A 196 9.73 20.98 -9.66
N GLU A 197 9.93 21.97 -8.76
CA GLU A 197 9.45 23.35 -8.90
C GLU A 197 7.93 23.45 -9.22
N THR A 198 7.13 22.52 -8.67
CA THR A 198 5.68 22.50 -8.89
C THR A 198 4.99 23.70 -8.23
N LYS A 199 5.66 24.31 -7.24
CA LYS A 199 5.23 25.52 -6.55
C LYS A 199 6.39 26.45 -6.30
N LYS A 200 6.09 27.75 -6.17
CA LYS A 200 7.11 28.74 -5.77
C LYS A 200 7.52 28.49 -4.32
N PRO A 201 8.83 28.54 -4.01
CA PRO A 201 9.30 28.47 -2.63
C PRO A 201 8.66 29.57 -1.77
N TYR A 202 8.32 29.22 -0.53
CA TYR A 202 7.71 30.16 0.41
C TYR A 202 8.32 30.04 1.81
N ASN A 203 8.31 31.14 2.54
CA ASN A 203 8.79 31.22 3.92
C ASN A 203 7.72 30.68 4.86
N SER A 204 8.15 29.92 5.85
CA SER A 204 7.30 29.38 6.92
C SER A 204 8.09 29.27 8.22
N LYS A 205 7.43 28.77 9.25
CA LYS A 205 8.01 28.60 10.58
C LYS A 205 7.55 27.28 11.18
N ILE A 206 8.47 26.55 11.80
CA ILE A 206 8.17 25.31 12.52
C ILE A 206 7.55 25.66 13.87
N VAL A 207 6.38 25.12 14.16
CA VAL A 207 5.68 25.36 15.44
C VAL A 207 5.96 24.26 16.45
N THR A 208 5.87 22.99 16.02
CA THR A 208 6.19 21.84 16.89
C THR A 208 7.04 20.84 16.16
N ILE A 209 7.87 20.14 16.91
CA ILE A 209 8.63 18.98 16.49
C ILE A 209 8.29 17.84 17.44
N SER A 210 7.97 16.69 16.90
CA SER A 210 7.74 15.47 17.70
C SER A 210 8.54 14.31 17.14
N GLN A 211 9.00 13.44 18.01
CA GLN A 211 9.67 12.18 17.66
C GLN A 211 8.87 10.99 18.18
N ILE A 212 9.07 9.81 17.59
CA ILE A 212 8.55 8.57 18.16
C ILE A 212 9.48 8.12 19.29
N GLU A 213 8.87 7.82 20.43
CA GLU A 213 9.49 7.13 21.55
C GLU A 213 8.66 5.91 21.91
N GLY A 214 9.21 4.71 21.63
CA GLY A 214 8.44 3.48 21.70
C GLY A 214 7.27 3.51 20.71
N LEU A 215 6.06 3.38 21.20
CA LEU A 215 4.81 3.45 20.41
C LEU A 215 4.13 4.83 20.48
N GLY A 216 4.68 5.78 21.21
CA GLY A 216 4.09 7.11 21.42
C GLY A 216 4.87 8.22 20.70
N LYS A 217 4.23 9.40 20.60
CA LYS A 217 4.87 10.64 20.12
C LYS A 217 5.29 11.49 21.33
N ALA A 218 6.51 11.98 21.32
CA ALA A 218 7.04 12.93 22.30
C ALA A 218 7.45 14.23 21.60
N ASN A 219 7.09 15.38 22.17
CA ASN A 219 7.55 16.67 21.67
C ASN A 219 9.00 16.89 22.08
N VAL A 220 9.78 17.44 21.17
CA VAL A 220 11.18 17.80 21.37
C VAL A 220 11.43 19.23 20.90
N ASP A 221 12.43 19.90 21.48
CA ASP A 221 12.78 21.28 21.11
C ASP A 221 13.67 21.33 19.86
N GLU A 222 14.43 20.26 19.62
CA GLU A 222 15.30 20.12 18.47
C GLU A 222 15.44 18.66 18.03
N ALA A 223 15.81 18.44 16.77
CA ALA A 223 16.18 17.15 16.21
C ALA A 223 17.34 17.33 15.22
N LYS A 224 18.11 16.27 15.00
CA LYS A 224 19.34 16.29 14.22
C LYS A 224 19.33 15.26 13.09
N VAL A 225 20.39 15.28 12.30
CA VAL A 225 20.62 14.32 11.20
C VAL A 225 20.28 12.88 11.61
N GLY A 226 19.51 12.20 10.75
CA GLY A 226 19.04 10.84 10.95
C GLY A 226 17.75 10.72 11.78
N ASP A 227 17.34 11.75 12.50
CA ASP A 227 16.08 11.73 13.24
C ASP A 227 14.88 11.76 12.28
N ILE A 228 13.89 10.91 12.55
CA ILE A 228 12.58 10.94 11.88
C ILE A 228 11.64 11.74 12.77
N VAL A 229 11.11 12.84 12.23
CA VAL A 229 10.31 13.80 12.98
C VAL A 229 8.98 14.12 12.33
N TRP A 230 8.02 14.48 13.17
CA TRP A 230 6.74 15.10 12.83
C TRP A 230 6.83 16.57 13.08
N ILE A 231 6.56 17.37 12.06
CA ILE A 231 6.59 18.83 12.16
C ILE A 231 5.22 19.43 11.87
N SER A 232 4.84 20.47 12.61
CA SER A 232 3.62 21.25 12.36
C SER A 232 3.91 22.74 12.19
N GLY A 233 2.89 23.49 11.78
CA GLY A 233 2.96 24.94 11.58
C GLY A 233 3.15 25.36 10.12
N ILE A 234 3.22 24.44 9.19
CA ILE A 234 3.38 24.70 7.76
C ILE A 234 2.07 24.32 7.05
N GLU A 235 1.27 25.34 6.71
CA GLU A 235 -0.13 25.17 6.27
C GLU A 235 -0.26 24.35 4.97
N ASN A 236 0.59 24.60 3.99
CA ASN A 236 0.51 24.00 2.66
C ASN A 236 1.58 22.93 2.42
N ILE A 237 2.03 22.26 3.49
CA ILE A 237 3.03 21.21 3.38
C ILE A 237 2.48 20.01 2.60
N THR A 238 3.30 19.49 1.70
CA THR A 238 2.98 18.31 0.88
C THR A 238 4.13 17.31 0.87
N ILE A 239 3.84 16.07 0.48
CA ILE A 239 4.89 15.05 0.28
C ILE A 239 5.80 15.51 -0.86
N GLY A 240 7.11 15.39 -0.67
CA GLY A 240 8.14 15.85 -1.60
C GLY A 240 8.64 17.25 -1.34
N ASP A 241 8.00 17.99 -0.42
CA ASP A 241 8.55 19.25 0.03
C ASP A 241 9.86 19.05 0.78
N THR A 242 10.79 19.94 0.53
CA THR A 242 12.01 20.06 1.34
C THR A 242 11.90 21.30 2.20
N LEU A 243 12.15 21.15 3.49
CA LEU A 243 12.40 22.25 4.37
C LEU A 243 13.89 22.58 4.34
N CYS A 244 14.20 23.79 4.03
CA CYS A 244 15.57 24.31 3.96
C CYS A 244 15.78 25.43 4.98
N ALA A 245 17.04 25.64 5.38
CA ALA A 245 17.41 26.82 6.13
C ALA A 245 17.03 28.11 5.37
N ALA A 246 16.66 29.17 6.07
CA ALA A 246 16.13 30.39 5.47
C ALA A 246 17.13 31.12 4.53
N ASP A 247 18.40 30.81 4.66
CA ASP A 247 19.53 31.39 3.90
C ASP A 247 20.12 30.42 2.86
N ASN A 248 19.64 29.16 2.83
CA ASN A 248 20.16 28.14 1.91
C ASN A 248 19.02 27.27 1.36
N TYR A 249 18.43 27.68 0.24
CA TYR A 249 17.39 26.90 -0.44
C TYR A 249 18.00 25.85 -1.37
N GLU A 250 17.89 24.59 -0.99
CA GLU A 250 18.42 23.45 -1.73
C GLU A 250 17.45 22.26 -1.62
N PRO A 251 16.44 22.16 -2.52
CA PRO A 251 15.44 21.11 -2.43
C PRO A 251 16.04 19.75 -2.79
N LEU A 252 15.62 18.71 -2.02
CA LEU A 252 16.08 17.33 -2.20
C LEU A 252 15.28 16.62 -3.30
N PRO A 253 15.95 15.78 -4.11
CA PRO A 253 15.27 14.95 -5.09
C PRO A 253 14.27 13.99 -4.42
N PHE A 254 13.07 13.91 -4.97
CA PHE A 254 12.09 12.94 -4.50
C PHE A 254 11.38 12.24 -5.65
N VAL A 255 10.82 11.05 -5.37
CA VAL A 255 10.02 10.31 -6.33
C VAL A 255 8.64 10.94 -6.42
N LYS A 256 8.27 11.37 -7.63
CA LYS A 256 6.95 11.98 -7.88
C LYS A 256 5.85 10.98 -7.52
N ILE A 257 4.84 11.45 -6.80
CA ILE A 257 3.70 10.62 -6.42
C ILE A 257 2.99 10.16 -7.69
N SER A 258 2.79 8.83 -7.79
CA SER A 258 2.05 8.25 -8.92
C SER A 258 0.65 8.83 -8.99
N GLU A 259 0.24 9.21 -10.18
CA GLU A 259 -1.11 9.69 -10.41
C GLU A 259 -2.14 8.58 -10.21
N PRO A 260 -3.38 8.90 -9.79
CA PRO A 260 -4.46 7.93 -9.76
C PRO A 260 -4.67 7.28 -11.13
N THR A 261 -4.99 5.99 -11.12
CA THR A 261 -5.27 5.20 -12.33
C THR A 261 -6.71 4.72 -12.42
N VAL A 262 -7.43 4.74 -11.29
CA VAL A 262 -8.81 4.25 -11.18
C VAL A 262 -9.71 5.32 -10.59
N GLU A 263 -10.92 5.43 -11.10
CA GLU A 263 -11.98 6.31 -10.57
C GLU A 263 -13.22 5.52 -10.22
N MET A 264 -13.94 6.00 -9.20
CA MET A 264 -15.29 5.58 -8.84
C MET A 264 -16.14 6.81 -8.52
N THR A 265 -17.43 6.70 -8.71
CA THR A 265 -18.40 7.70 -8.23
C THR A 265 -18.92 7.26 -6.87
N PHE A 266 -18.80 8.14 -5.88
CA PHE A 266 -19.38 7.97 -4.55
C PHE A 266 -20.60 8.87 -4.46
N SER A 267 -21.76 8.31 -4.15
CA SER A 267 -23.01 9.04 -4.04
C SER A 267 -23.69 8.80 -2.70
N VAL A 268 -24.65 9.62 -2.37
CA VAL A 268 -25.53 9.34 -1.23
C VAL A 268 -26.32 8.06 -1.48
N ASN A 269 -26.71 7.36 -0.42
CA ASN A 269 -27.62 6.23 -0.53
C ASN A 269 -29.04 6.78 -0.74
N ASP A 270 -29.58 6.60 -1.93
CA ASP A 270 -30.94 7.00 -2.33
C ASP A 270 -31.94 5.82 -2.34
N SER A 271 -31.51 4.66 -1.85
CA SER A 271 -32.36 3.48 -1.75
C SER A 271 -33.49 3.66 -0.72
N PRO A 272 -34.59 2.88 -0.81
CA PRO A 272 -35.65 2.88 0.20
C PRO A 272 -35.19 2.51 1.62
N PHE A 273 -33.97 1.96 1.76
CA PHE A 273 -33.39 1.60 3.05
C PHE A 273 -32.37 2.62 3.58
N ALA A 274 -32.24 3.77 2.94
CA ALA A 274 -31.34 4.82 3.38
C ALA A 274 -31.62 5.23 4.84
N GLY A 275 -30.56 5.38 5.65
CA GLY A 275 -30.63 5.77 7.04
C GLY A 275 -30.99 4.66 8.03
N ARG A 276 -31.05 3.39 7.59
CA ARG A 276 -31.34 2.25 8.47
C ARG A 276 -30.13 1.75 9.23
N GLU A 277 -28.95 1.78 8.63
CA GLU A 277 -27.72 1.23 9.18
C GLU A 277 -26.71 2.30 9.56
N GLY A 278 -26.56 3.35 8.74
CA GLY A 278 -25.61 4.42 8.95
C GLY A 278 -26.24 5.69 9.52
N LYS A 279 -25.40 6.51 10.14
CA LYS A 279 -25.78 7.81 10.73
C LYS A 279 -25.56 8.97 9.76
N PHE A 280 -24.61 8.82 8.83
CA PHE A 280 -24.19 9.87 7.91
C PHE A 280 -24.70 9.53 6.50
N VAL A 281 -25.78 10.19 6.12
CA VAL A 281 -26.53 9.87 4.88
C VAL A 281 -26.71 11.07 3.95
N THR A 282 -26.16 12.25 4.31
CA THR A 282 -26.33 13.46 3.52
C THR A 282 -25.14 13.74 2.61
N SER A 283 -25.37 14.40 1.47
CA SER A 283 -24.29 14.78 0.53
C SER A 283 -23.28 15.72 1.17
N ARG A 284 -23.71 16.61 2.06
CA ARG A 284 -22.81 17.48 2.82
C ARG A 284 -21.83 16.69 3.68
N GLN A 285 -22.32 15.72 4.45
CA GLN A 285 -21.48 14.87 5.30
C GLN A 285 -20.50 14.04 4.47
N LEU A 286 -20.98 13.45 3.36
CA LEU A 286 -20.16 12.70 2.43
C LEU A 286 -19.06 13.58 1.82
N ARG A 287 -19.40 14.80 1.39
CA ARG A 287 -18.46 15.79 0.87
C ARG A 287 -17.39 16.13 1.88
N GLU A 288 -17.78 16.54 3.07
CA GLU A 288 -16.84 16.92 4.15
C GLU A 288 -15.87 15.78 4.47
N ARG A 289 -16.37 14.54 4.53
CA ARG A 289 -15.54 13.36 4.80
C ARG A 289 -14.54 13.06 3.67
N LEU A 290 -14.99 13.10 2.43
CA LEU A 290 -14.13 12.82 1.26
C LEU A 290 -13.04 13.89 1.10
N PHE A 291 -13.38 15.17 1.22
CA PHE A 291 -12.39 16.26 1.14
C PHE A 291 -11.42 16.25 2.32
N LYS A 292 -11.85 15.80 3.50
CA LYS A 292 -10.97 15.59 4.65
C LYS A 292 -9.97 14.45 4.39
N GLU A 293 -10.36 13.39 3.68
CA GLU A 293 -9.43 12.32 3.31
C GLU A 293 -8.30 12.79 2.41
N VAL A 294 -8.57 13.68 1.45
CA VAL A 294 -7.54 14.29 0.58
C VAL A 294 -6.47 15.06 1.37
N LEU A 295 -6.79 15.53 2.58
CA LEU A 295 -5.80 16.18 3.45
C LEU A 295 -4.78 15.19 4.03
N ARG A 296 -5.15 13.92 4.15
CA ARG A 296 -4.32 12.82 4.67
C ARG A 296 -3.66 12.02 3.56
N ASP A 297 -4.41 11.75 2.51
CA ASP A 297 -3.97 10.93 1.38
C ASP A 297 -3.79 11.77 0.13
N VAL A 298 -2.55 12.11 -0.17
CA VAL A 298 -2.17 12.92 -1.34
C VAL A 298 -2.33 12.19 -2.67
N SER A 299 -2.52 10.88 -2.66
CA SER A 299 -2.76 10.06 -3.86
C SER A 299 -4.23 9.97 -4.23
N LEU A 300 -5.10 10.42 -3.33
CA LEU A 300 -6.54 10.49 -3.58
C LEU A 300 -6.90 11.83 -4.22
N ARG A 301 -7.72 11.80 -5.25
CA ARG A 301 -8.32 13.01 -5.82
C ARG A 301 -9.83 12.92 -5.70
N VAL A 302 -10.44 13.97 -5.20
CA VAL A 302 -11.91 14.08 -5.08
C VAL A 302 -12.35 15.32 -5.84
N SER A 303 -13.35 15.17 -6.69
CA SER A 303 -13.98 16.28 -7.41
C SER A 303 -15.51 16.14 -7.40
N GLU A 304 -16.18 17.26 -7.49
CA GLU A 304 -17.63 17.31 -7.65
C GLU A 304 -18.01 16.82 -9.05
N THR A 305 -19.20 16.27 -9.17
CA THR A 305 -19.81 15.89 -10.46
C THR A 305 -20.88 16.89 -10.82
N GLU A 306 -21.57 16.68 -11.93
CA GLU A 306 -22.77 17.49 -12.31
C GLU A 306 -23.91 17.32 -11.29
N SER A 307 -23.95 16.19 -10.58
CA SER A 307 -24.89 15.95 -9.47
C SER A 307 -24.33 16.47 -8.16
N THR A 308 -25.15 17.18 -7.39
CA THR A 308 -24.80 17.65 -6.04
C THR A 308 -24.65 16.53 -5.01
N ASP A 309 -25.16 15.34 -5.33
CA ASP A 309 -25.22 14.18 -4.43
C ASP A 309 -24.19 13.10 -4.77
N ALA A 310 -23.28 13.40 -5.71
CA ALA A 310 -22.26 12.46 -6.16
C ALA A 310 -20.90 13.14 -6.32
N PHE A 311 -19.83 12.39 -6.01
CA PHE A 311 -18.45 12.83 -6.06
C PHE A 311 -17.61 11.84 -6.85
N ARG A 312 -16.74 12.35 -7.71
CA ARG A 312 -15.73 11.53 -8.39
C ARG A 312 -14.55 11.35 -7.45
N VAL A 313 -14.20 10.11 -7.19
CA VAL A 313 -13.09 9.74 -6.32
C VAL A 313 -12.09 8.92 -7.13
N CYS A 314 -10.87 9.42 -7.27
CA CYS A 314 -9.80 8.77 -8.03
C CYS A 314 -8.72 8.28 -7.06
N GLY A 315 -8.29 7.04 -7.22
CA GLY A 315 -7.26 6.39 -6.41
C GLY A 315 -6.27 5.60 -7.25
N ARG A 316 -5.24 5.05 -6.60
CA ARG A 316 -4.18 4.29 -7.28
C ARG A 316 -4.65 2.95 -7.84
N GLY A 317 -5.63 2.32 -7.17
CA GLY A 317 -6.14 1.01 -7.54
C GLY A 317 -7.46 0.69 -6.86
N GLU A 318 -8.01 -0.49 -7.19
CA GLU A 318 -9.27 -0.97 -6.63
C GLU A 318 -9.21 -1.16 -5.11
N MET A 319 -8.10 -1.73 -4.60
CA MET A 319 -7.90 -1.97 -3.17
C MET A 319 -7.86 -0.66 -2.38
N HIS A 320 -7.19 0.36 -2.90
CA HIS A 320 -7.12 1.68 -2.27
C HIS A 320 -8.52 2.27 -2.04
N LEU A 321 -9.36 2.28 -3.09
CA LEU A 321 -10.73 2.78 -2.98
C LEU A 321 -11.62 1.88 -2.11
N SER A 322 -11.42 0.56 -2.14
CA SER A 322 -12.16 -0.37 -1.29
C SER A 322 -11.88 -0.19 0.20
N ILE A 323 -10.65 0.17 0.56
CA ILE A 323 -10.27 0.50 1.94
C ILE A 323 -10.94 1.79 2.39
N LEU A 324 -10.97 2.80 1.54
CA LEU A 324 -11.68 4.05 1.82
C LEU A 324 -13.17 3.80 2.08
N ILE A 325 -13.83 3.01 1.21
CA ILE A 325 -15.25 2.62 1.37
C ILE A 325 -15.46 1.92 2.71
N GLU A 326 -14.61 0.96 3.04
CA GLU A 326 -14.73 0.18 4.27
C GLU A 326 -14.50 1.04 5.52
N ASN A 327 -13.55 1.97 5.49
CA ASN A 327 -13.33 2.93 6.58
C ASN A 327 -14.58 3.80 6.78
N MET A 328 -15.12 4.37 5.71
CA MET A 328 -16.32 5.19 5.76
C MET A 328 -17.53 4.41 6.29
N ARG A 329 -17.71 3.16 5.83
CA ARG A 329 -18.77 2.27 6.32
C ARG A 329 -18.66 2.07 7.84
N ARG A 330 -17.46 1.80 8.37
CA ARG A 330 -17.22 1.61 9.82
C ARG A 330 -17.39 2.89 10.62
N GLU A 331 -17.15 4.04 10.03
CA GLU A 331 -17.43 5.34 10.63
C GLU A 331 -18.95 5.64 10.70
N GLY A 332 -19.79 4.84 10.01
CA GLY A 332 -21.25 4.97 9.98
C GLY A 332 -21.81 5.75 8.81
N TYR A 333 -21.03 5.85 7.71
CA TYR A 333 -21.54 6.39 6.45
C TYR A 333 -22.29 5.33 5.66
N GLU A 334 -23.43 5.70 5.11
CA GLU A 334 -24.11 4.97 4.04
C GLU A 334 -23.85 5.70 2.73
N LEU A 335 -23.39 4.98 1.72
CA LEU A 335 -23.07 5.55 0.42
C LEU A 335 -23.30 4.53 -0.69
N GLY A 336 -23.66 5.03 -1.87
CA GLY A 336 -23.64 4.29 -3.11
C GLY A 336 -22.27 4.43 -3.80
N VAL A 337 -21.83 3.39 -4.49
CA VAL A 337 -20.59 3.43 -5.28
C VAL A 337 -20.82 2.87 -6.68
N SER A 338 -20.20 3.50 -7.68
CA SER A 338 -20.18 2.95 -9.02
C SER A 338 -19.20 1.80 -9.17
N THR A 339 -19.28 1.07 -10.27
CA THR A 339 -18.19 0.18 -10.68
C THR A 339 -16.92 1.00 -10.94
N PRO A 340 -15.72 0.45 -10.63
CA PRO A 340 -14.48 1.13 -10.92
C PRO A 340 -14.26 1.27 -12.44
N LYS A 341 -13.67 2.40 -12.83
CA LYS A 341 -13.27 2.70 -14.21
C LYS A 341 -11.82 3.12 -14.21
N VAL A 342 -11.07 2.75 -15.24
CA VAL A 342 -9.71 3.24 -15.42
C VAL A 342 -9.72 4.67 -15.96
N LEU A 343 -8.75 5.46 -15.53
CA LEU A 343 -8.52 6.81 -16.05
C LEU A 343 -7.74 6.72 -17.35
N MET A 344 -8.42 7.01 -18.45
CA MET A 344 -7.82 7.07 -19.77
C MET A 344 -7.05 8.39 -19.95
N LYS A 345 -5.98 8.38 -20.74
CA LYS A 345 -5.21 9.56 -21.11
C LYS A 345 -5.04 9.63 -22.62
N GLU A 346 -5.06 10.84 -23.17
CA GLU A 346 -4.64 11.08 -24.54
C GLU A 346 -3.15 11.44 -24.55
N ILE A 347 -2.35 10.62 -25.21
CA ILE A 347 -0.90 10.81 -25.33
C ILE A 347 -0.58 10.85 -26.82
N ASP A 348 -0.03 11.96 -27.30
CA ASP A 348 0.29 12.19 -28.71
C ASP A 348 -0.92 11.95 -29.67
N GLY A 349 -2.14 12.31 -29.23
CA GLY A 349 -3.36 12.11 -30.00
C GLY A 349 -3.91 10.68 -30.00
N VAL A 350 -3.32 9.78 -29.19
CA VAL A 350 -3.77 8.39 -29.05
C VAL A 350 -4.39 8.20 -27.68
N LEU A 351 -5.58 7.59 -27.65
CA LEU A 351 -6.24 7.20 -26.39
C LEU A 351 -5.46 6.04 -25.76
N CYS A 352 -4.91 6.27 -24.56
CA CYS A 352 -4.12 5.31 -23.79
C CYS A 352 -4.80 4.93 -22.49
N GLU A 353 -4.56 3.69 -22.07
CA GLU A 353 -5.05 3.12 -20.81
C GLU A 353 -3.90 2.70 -19.89
N PRO A 354 -4.11 2.70 -18.57
CA PRO A 354 -3.09 2.25 -17.63
C PRO A 354 -2.88 0.74 -17.75
N MET A 355 -1.62 0.34 -17.86
CA MET A 355 -1.18 -1.05 -17.89
C MET A 355 -0.53 -1.43 -16.57
N GLU A 356 -0.73 -2.66 -16.17
CA GLU A 356 -0.11 -3.24 -14.99
C GLU A 356 0.81 -4.40 -15.36
N ARG A 357 1.94 -4.47 -14.69
CA ARG A 357 2.78 -5.68 -14.64
C ARG A 357 2.19 -6.60 -13.59
N LEU A 358 1.66 -7.71 -14.06
CA LEU A 358 1.02 -8.74 -13.24
C LEU A 358 1.97 -9.92 -13.10
N VAL A 359 2.26 -10.30 -11.87
CA VAL A 359 3.01 -11.51 -11.53
C VAL A 359 2.05 -12.51 -10.88
N ILE A 360 2.01 -13.71 -11.41
CA ILE A 360 1.15 -14.81 -10.96
C ILE A 360 2.02 -16.00 -10.61
N ASP A 361 1.79 -16.57 -9.44
CA ASP A 361 2.40 -17.79 -8.94
C ASP A 361 1.32 -18.85 -8.71
N VAL A 362 1.33 -19.94 -9.49
CA VAL A 362 0.29 -20.96 -9.44
C VAL A 362 0.88 -22.37 -9.50
N PRO A 363 0.17 -23.39 -8.97
CA PRO A 363 0.50 -24.78 -9.26
C PRO A 363 0.53 -25.05 -10.78
N GLU A 364 1.41 -25.91 -11.25
CA GLU A 364 1.61 -26.19 -12.67
C GLU A 364 0.30 -26.62 -13.38
N ASP A 365 -0.55 -27.40 -12.72
CA ASP A 365 -1.85 -27.85 -13.23
C ASP A 365 -2.89 -26.73 -13.40
N CYS A 366 -2.70 -25.58 -12.74
CA CYS A 366 -3.57 -24.40 -12.85
C CYS A 366 -3.13 -23.41 -13.93
N THR A 367 -1.97 -23.60 -14.58
CA THR A 367 -1.40 -22.67 -15.55
C THR A 367 -2.32 -22.46 -16.77
N GLY A 368 -2.89 -23.52 -17.31
CA GLY A 368 -3.76 -23.48 -18.50
C GLY A 368 -4.96 -22.56 -18.35
N PRO A 369 -5.83 -22.76 -17.35
CA PRO A 369 -6.97 -21.88 -17.08
C PRO A 369 -6.59 -20.42 -16.87
N VAL A 370 -5.50 -20.15 -16.17
CA VAL A 370 -5.00 -18.78 -15.93
C VAL A 370 -4.56 -18.13 -17.24
N MET A 371 -3.80 -18.82 -18.07
CA MET A 371 -3.34 -18.32 -19.38
C MET A 371 -4.51 -17.98 -20.31
N GLU A 372 -5.53 -18.83 -20.37
CA GLU A 372 -6.73 -18.59 -21.17
C GLU A 372 -7.46 -17.31 -20.71
N LYS A 373 -7.68 -17.18 -19.41
CA LYS A 373 -8.34 -16.00 -18.84
C LYS A 373 -7.53 -14.72 -19.03
N MET A 374 -6.21 -14.77 -18.87
CA MET A 374 -5.35 -13.60 -19.13
C MET A 374 -5.42 -13.18 -20.59
N GLY A 375 -5.43 -14.13 -21.53
CA GLY A 375 -5.59 -13.83 -22.95
C GLY A 375 -6.91 -13.12 -23.28
N THR A 376 -8.05 -13.57 -22.72
CA THR A 376 -9.36 -12.93 -22.91
C THR A 376 -9.41 -11.52 -22.29
N ARG A 377 -8.63 -11.24 -21.26
CA ARG A 377 -8.49 -9.98 -20.55
C ARG A 377 -7.41 -9.06 -21.12
N LYS A 378 -6.87 -9.40 -22.32
CA LYS A 378 -5.83 -8.64 -23.03
C LYS A 378 -4.48 -8.62 -22.33
N GLY A 379 -4.18 -9.60 -21.48
CA GLY A 379 -2.86 -9.80 -20.89
C GLY A 379 -1.86 -10.34 -21.93
N GLU A 380 -0.70 -9.73 -21.99
CA GLU A 380 0.43 -10.12 -22.84
C GLU A 380 1.49 -10.81 -22.00
N LEU A 381 1.70 -12.11 -22.21
CA LEU A 381 2.71 -12.87 -21.47
C LEU A 381 4.11 -12.32 -21.78
N GLN A 382 4.85 -11.98 -20.74
CA GLN A 382 6.24 -11.52 -20.83
C GLN A 382 7.23 -12.65 -20.55
N SER A 383 6.97 -13.40 -19.49
CA SER A 383 7.82 -14.51 -19.08
C SER A 383 7.04 -15.63 -18.40
N MET A 384 7.59 -16.84 -18.43
CA MET A 384 7.06 -18.01 -17.76
C MET A 384 8.23 -18.85 -17.27
N HIS A 385 8.30 -19.02 -15.94
CA HIS A 385 9.41 -19.75 -15.30
C HIS A 385 8.87 -20.81 -14.34
N PRO A 386 9.31 -22.08 -14.47
CA PRO A 386 9.01 -23.10 -13.49
C PRO A 386 9.77 -22.83 -12.18
N GLN A 387 9.08 -22.99 -11.05
CA GLN A 387 9.65 -22.90 -9.71
C GLN A 387 9.24 -24.14 -8.91
N GLY A 388 10.03 -25.22 -9.00
CA GLY A 388 9.69 -26.49 -8.40
C GLY A 388 8.37 -27.07 -8.97
N SER A 389 7.35 -27.19 -8.12
CA SER A 389 5.99 -27.65 -8.50
C SER A 389 5.05 -26.51 -8.92
N ARG A 390 5.56 -25.29 -8.97
CA ARG A 390 4.78 -24.09 -9.29
C ARG A 390 5.28 -23.46 -10.58
N MET A 391 4.44 -22.62 -11.17
CA MET A 391 4.76 -21.83 -12.36
C MET A 391 4.60 -20.36 -12.06
N ARG A 392 5.64 -19.56 -12.30
CA ARG A 392 5.60 -18.10 -12.28
C ARG A 392 5.32 -17.57 -13.66
N LEU A 393 4.29 -16.73 -13.77
CA LEU A 393 3.86 -16.09 -15.01
C LEU A 393 3.92 -14.57 -14.83
N GLU A 394 4.48 -13.88 -15.79
CA GLU A 394 4.48 -12.41 -15.82
C GLU A 394 3.73 -11.90 -17.05
N PHE A 395 2.84 -10.95 -16.85
CA PHE A 395 2.03 -10.33 -17.89
C PHE A 395 2.10 -8.82 -17.83
N ILE A 396 1.95 -8.17 -18.99
CA ILE A 396 1.51 -6.79 -19.08
C ILE A 396 0.03 -6.81 -19.46
N ILE A 397 -0.82 -6.23 -18.62
CA ILE A 397 -2.27 -6.31 -18.75
C ILE A 397 -2.92 -4.93 -18.50
N PRO A 398 -3.98 -4.56 -19.25
CA PRO A 398 -4.77 -3.38 -18.90
C PRO A 398 -5.32 -3.48 -17.48
N ALA A 399 -5.17 -2.43 -16.66
CA ALA A 399 -5.65 -2.43 -15.26
C ALA A 399 -7.13 -2.82 -15.15
N ARG A 400 -7.97 -2.41 -16.12
CA ARG A 400 -9.38 -2.81 -16.20
C ARG A 400 -9.59 -4.31 -16.42
N GLY A 401 -8.58 -5.02 -16.94
CA GLY A 401 -8.60 -6.48 -17.13
C GLY A 401 -8.52 -7.24 -15.80
N LEU A 402 -8.02 -6.62 -14.75
CA LEU A 402 -7.92 -7.20 -13.42
C LEU A 402 -9.18 -7.01 -12.56
N PHE A 403 -10.07 -6.09 -12.95
CA PHE A 403 -11.31 -5.87 -12.20
C PHE A 403 -12.15 -7.13 -12.09
N GLY A 404 -12.45 -7.52 -10.85
CA GLY A 404 -13.22 -8.73 -10.52
C GLY A 404 -12.49 -10.06 -10.75
N TYR A 405 -11.27 -10.07 -11.30
CA TYR A 405 -10.55 -11.32 -11.59
C TYR A 405 -10.08 -12.05 -10.34
N LYS A 406 -9.78 -11.35 -9.25
CA LYS A 406 -9.24 -11.96 -8.03
C LYS A 406 -10.09 -13.11 -7.49
N SER A 407 -11.41 -12.98 -7.52
CA SER A 407 -12.33 -14.04 -7.05
C SER A 407 -12.34 -15.25 -7.99
N GLU A 408 -12.31 -15.00 -9.30
CA GLU A 408 -12.21 -16.07 -10.30
C GLU A 408 -10.87 -16.80 -10.19
N PHE A 409 -9.79 -16.04 -10.03
CA PHE A 409 -8.43 -16.56 -9.86
C PHE A 409 -8.31 -17.50 -8.67
N LEU A 410 -8.86 -17.13 -7.51
CA LEU A 410 -8.88 -18.01 -6.34
C LEU A 410 -9.66 -19.31 -6.61
N THR A 411 -10.74 -19.23 -7.37
CA THR A 411 -11.51 -20.43 -7.75
C THR A 411 -10.72 -21.32 -8.73
N ASP A 412 -10.11 -20.73 -9.76
CA ASP A 412 -9.34 -21.44 -10.77
C ASP A 412 -8.09 -22.11 -10.20
N THR A 413 -7.51 -21.51 -9.16
CA THR A 413 -6.30 -22.01 -8.49
C THR A 413 -6.59 -22.73 -7.18
N ARG A 414 -7.85 -23.05 -6.87
CA ARG A 414 -8.28 -23.73 -5.62
C ARG A 414 -7.80 -23.03 -4.35
N GLY A 415 -7.59 -21.68 -4.43
CA GLY A 415 -7.06 -20.89 -3.34
C GLY A 415 -5.53 -20.91 -3.18
N GLU A 416 -4.82 -21.70 -3.99
CA GLU A 416 -3.35 -21.85 -3.90
C GLU A 416 -2.58 -20.84 -4.73
N GLY A 417 -3.26 -20.13 -5.65
CA GLY A 417 -2.64 -19.10 -6.49
C GLY A 417 -2.36 -17.82 -5.75
N VAL A 418 -1.23 -17.19 -6.09
CA VAL A 418 -0.87 -15.87 -5.63
C VAL A 418 -0.77 -14.95 -6.84
N MET A 419 -1.33 -13.74 -6.75
CA MET A 419 -1.20 -12.73 -7.80
C MET A 419 -0.87 -11.37 -7.18
N SER A 420 0.02 -10.64 -7.84
CA SER A 420 0.40 -9.29 -7.49
C SER A 420 0.51 -8.45 -8.76
N SER A 421 0.04 -7.22 -8.72
CA SER A 421 0.16 -6.32 -9.87
C SER A 421 0.69 -4.96 -9.42
N ILE A 422 1.37 -4.28 -10.35
CA ILE A 422 1.88 -2.93 -10.16
C ILE A 422 1.67 -2.13 -11.43
N PHE A 423 1.34 -0.84 -11.29
CA PHE A 423 1.26 0.08 -12.42
C PHE A 423 2.60 0.13 -13.15
N GLU A 424 2.58 -0.09 -14.47
CA GLU A 424 3.76 -0.07 -15.33
C GLU A 424 3.86 1.24 -16.11
N ASN A 425 2.91 1.48 -17.01
CA ASN A 425 2.86 2.66 -17.87
C ASN A 425 1.48 2.84 -18.50
N TYR A 426 1.35 3.84 -19.35
CA TYR A 426 0.19 4.02 -20.24
C TYR A 426 0.52 3.49 -21.63
N GLN A 427 -0.36 2.67 -22.21
CA GLN A 427 -0.27 2.17 -23.58
C GLN A 427 -1.56 2.41 -24.35
N PRO A 428 -1.52 2.41 -25.69
CA PRO A 428 -2.71 2.54 -26.51
C PRO A 428 -3.81 1.56 -26.11
N TYR A 429 -5.05 2.01 -26.13
CA TYR A 429 -6.22 1.21 -25.77
C TYR A 429 -6.26 -0.13 -26.50
N LYS A 430 -6.31 -1.25 -25.78
CA LYS A 430 -6.24 -2.63 -26.29
C LYS A 430 -7.59 -3.18 -26.81
N GLY A 431 -8.60 -2.33 -26.94
CA GLY A 431 -9.94 -2.74 -27.35
C GLY A 431 -10.78 -3.30 -26.21
N ASP A 432 -12.00 -3.72 -26.52
CA ASP A 432 -12.95 -4.17 -25.51
C ASP A 432 -12.54 -5.47 -24.83
N ILE A 433 -12.78 -5.53 -23.53
CA ILE A 433 -12.64 -6.73 -22.72
C ILE A 433 -14.06 -7.21 -22.40
N PRO A 434 -14.36 -8.52 -22.64
CA PRO A 434 -15.65 -9.07 -22.27
C PRO A 434 -15.90 -8.85 -20.77
N ARG A 435 -16.99 -8.15 -20.49
CA ARG A 435 -17.46 -7.99 -19.12
C ARG A 435 -18.45 -9.09 -18.81
N ARG A 436 -19.12 -8.99 -17.69
CA ARG A 436 -20.15 -9.87 -17.19
C ARG A 436 -21.13 -10.35 -18.28
N ASN A 437 -21.23 -11.66 -18.45
CA ASN A 437 -22.18 -12.31 -19.38
C ASN A 437 -23.50 -12.70 -18.70
N THR A 438 -23.63 -12.48 -17.39
CA THR A 438 -24.77 -12.89 -16.57
C THR A 438 -25.60 -11.67 -16.14
N GLY A 439 -26.90 -11.88 -15.96
CA GLY A 439 -27.84 -10.88 -15.45
C GLY A 439 -27.76 -10.67 -13.93
N SER A 440 -28.75 -10.02 -13.35
CA SER A 440 -28.95 -9.87 -11.92
C SER A 440 -30.29 -10.47 -11.52
N LEU A 441 -30.37 -11.03 -10.33
CA LEU A 441 -31.63 -11.38 -9.68
C LEU A 441 -32.12 -10.16 -8.91
N ILE A 442 -33.33 -9.71 -9.21
CA ILE A 442 -33.91 -8.49 -8.67
C ILE A 442 -35.21 -8.84 -7.94
N SER A 443 -35.42 -8.27 -6.75
CA SER A 443 -36.68 -8.40 -6.03
C SER A 443 -37.79 -7.68 -6.79
N PHE A 444 -38.92 -8.36 -6.98
CA PHE A 444 -40.06 -7.82 -7.68
C PHE A 444 -41.06 -7.09 -6.79
N GLU A 445 -40.93 -7.23 -5.46
CA GLU A 445 -41.74 -6.55 -4.46
C GLU A 445 -40.97 -6.21 -3.19
N THR A 446 -41.53 -5.31 -2.39
CA THR A 446 -41.00 -4.96 -1.06
C THR A 446 -41.57 -5.92 -0.02
N GLY A 447 -40.70 -6.48 0.84
CA GLY A 447 -41.09 -7.44 1.88
C GLY A 447 -39.89 -8.12 2.54
N GLU A 448 -40.07 -9.36 2.94
CA GLU A 448 -39.00 -10.21 3.45
C GLU A 448 -38.74 -11.40 2.52
N ALA A 449 -37.47 -11.71 2.33
CA ALA A 449 -37.08 -12.86 1.51
C ALA A 449 -37.52 -14.19 2.17
N VAL A 450 -38.36 -14.93 1.47
CA VAL A 450 -38.89 -16.21 1.96
C VAL A 450 -38.06 -17.38 1.45
N THR A 451 -37.87 -18.43 2.30
CA THR A 451 -37.06 -19.61 1.97
C THR A 451 -37.48 -20.26 0.64
N TYR A 452 -38.77 -20.37 0.36
CA TYR A 452 -39.26 -20.99 -0.87
C TYR A 452 -38.89 -20.16 -2.11
N GLY A 453 -39.00 -18.82 -2.04
CA GLY A 453 -38.60 -17.92 -3.13
C GLY A 453 -37.11 -18.00 -3.43
N LEU A 454 -36.28 -18.01 -2.37
CA LEU A 454 -34.83 -18.13 -2.50
C LEU A 454 -34.42 -19.50 -3.05
N TYR A 455 -35.09 -20.59 -2.62
CA TYR A 455 -34.84 -21.92 -3.12
C TYR A 455 -35.05 -22.01 -4.66
N ASN A 456 -36.13 -21.44 -5.16
CA ASN A 456 -36.39 -21.41 -6.61
C ASN A 456 -35.43 -20.45 -7.37
N ALA A 457 -34.99 -19.38 -6.74
CA ALA A 457 -34.07 -18.39 -7.36
C ALA A 457 -32.63 -18.91 -7.45
N GLN A 458 -32.18 -19.74 -6.50
CA GLN A 458 -30.81 -20.27 -6.47
C GLN A 458 -30.47 -21.18 -7.68
N GLU A 459 -31.47 -21.76 -8.34
CA GLU A 459 -31.26 -22.53 -9.58
C GLU A 459 -30.81 -21.64 -10.74
N ARG A 460 -31.07 -20.32 -10.66
CA ARG A 460 -30.80 -19.34 -11.72
C ARG A 460 -29.54 -18.50 -11.46
N GLY A 461 -28.98 -18.56 -10.26
CA GLY A 461 -27.79 -17.78 -9.91
C GLY A 461 -27.45 -17.81 -8.43
N SER A 462 -26.35 -17.15 -8.08
CA SER A 462 -25.90 -17.00 -6.69
C SER A 462 -26.67 -15.89 -6.00
N LEU A 463 -27.16 -16.19 -4.78
CA LEU A 463 -27.89 -15.22 -3.96
C LEU A 463 -26.94 -14.51 -2.99
N PHE A 464 -27.17 -13.22 -2.77
CA PHE A 464 -26.43 -12.37 -1.83
C PHE A 464 -27.09 -12.30 -0.45
N ILE A 465 -28.36 -12.74 -0.36
CA ILE A 465 -29.20 -12.64 0.83
C ILE A 465 -29.69 -14.01 1.30
N GLY A 466 -30.07 -14.06 2.57
CA GLY A 466 -30.70 -15.23 3.19
C GLY A 466 -32.21 -15.03 3.45
N ALA A 467 -32.86 -16.07 3.96
CA ALA A 467 -34.27 -16.01 4.38
C ALA A 467 -34.44 -15.01 5.55
N GLY A 468 -35.56 -14.27 5.54
CA GLY A 468 -35.85 -13.23 6.54
C GLY A 468 -35.16 -11.90 6.29
N THR A 469 -34.36 -11.77 5.23
CA THR A 469 -33.74 -10.49 4.87
C THR A 469 -34.81 -9.54 4.29
N PRO A 470 -34.95 -8.32 4.82
CA PRO A 470 -35.82 -7.30 4.23
C PRO A 470 -35.32 -6.94 2.83
N VAL A 471 -36.23 -6.81 1.89
CA VAL A 471 -35.97 -6.43 0.50
C VAL A 471 -36.94 -5.33 0.05
N TYR A 472 -36.55 -4.56 -0.93
CA TYR A 472 -37.43 -3.61 -1.59
C TYR A 472 -37.54 -3.92 -3.09
N GLU A 473 -38.61 -3.48 -3.72
CA GLU A 473 -38.80 -3.61 -5.16
C GLU A 473 -37.65 -2.97 -5.94
N GLY A 474 -37.02 -3.73 -6.83
CA GLY A 474 -35.83 -3.30 -7.56
C GLY A 474 -34.48 -3.62 -6.87
N MET A 475 -34.48 -4.13 -5.64
CA MET A 475 -33.25 -4.50 -4.95
C MET A 475 -32.55 -5.68 -5.65
N VAL A 476 -31.26 -5.54 -5.92
CA VAL A 476 -30.43 -6.64 -6.45
C VAL A 476 -30.15 -7.63 -5.33
N VAL A 477 -30.57 -8.86 -5.51
CA VAL A 477 -30.52 -9.93 -4.50
C VAL A 477 -29.65 -11.11 -4.92
N GLY A 478 -29.14 -11.10 -6.16
CA GLY A 478 -28.25 -12.14 -6.67
C GLY A 478 -27.69 -11.82 -8.06
#